data_80c628a9f37bdebdaa31f2aaa73de820
#
_entry.id   80c628a9f37bdebdaa31f2aaa73de820
#
_cell.length_a   1.000
_cell.length_b   1.000
_cell.length_c   1.000
_cell.angle_alpha   90.00
_cell.angle_beta   90.00
_cell.angle_gamma   90.00
#
_symmetry.space_group_name_H-M   'P 1'
#
loop_
_entity.id
_entity.type
_entity.pdbx_description
1 polymer ?
#
loop_
_entity_poly.entity_id
_entity_poly.type
_entity_poly.pdbx_seq_one_letter_code
_entity_poly.pdbx_strand_id
1 'polypeptide(L)'
;FDTVVTITLYGADDTLMEDIWAACKRYENMLSKTVEGSDVSRINNAHGQTVTVDAETWNVLSEAKKLNRLTGGAFAITIAPLTAQWDFTGGTNRMPTDEERIAALPLVDDEQLTLGENNTVTLPAGMQIDLGGIAKGYIADQVAALVRGRCSGAMLNFGGNVYAVGTKPDGSAYRVGVQDPDDPNNSSPIGAFSVIDPSAVTSGPIGVVSVIDRSVVTSGIYERGFTIDGVRYHHILSPWTGLPSDSDLASATIIAESSMDADALATACIVLGSEKALQLTQENGYPALMILRDGTVMMNDLMKQWGYTSLR
;
A
#
# COMPACT_ATOMS: atom_id res chain seq x y z
N PHE A 1 -5.49 10.12 5.33
CA PHE A 1 -4.88 8.81 4.99
C PHE A 1 -5.18 7.71 6.01
N ASP A 2 -5.89 7.98 7.10
CA ASP A 2 -6.20 7.03 8.20
C ASP A 2 -4.95 6.25 8.67
N THR A 3 -3.80 6.90 8.70
CA THR A 3 -2.53 6.29 9.11
C THR A 3 -1.61 7.31 9.79
N VAL A 4 -0.61 6.79 10.52
CA VAL A 4 0.45 7.61 11.10
C VAL A 4 1.53 7.85 10.05
N VAL A 5 1.93 9.09 9.88
CA VAL A 5 3.05 9.48 9.02
C VAL A 5 4.24 9.85 9.90
N THR A 6 5.37 9.18 9.68
CA THR A 6 6.62 9.47 10.39
C THR A 6 7.69 9.86 9.38
N ILE A 7 8.32 11.02 9.59
CA ILE A 7 9.35 11.54 8.69
C ILE A 7 10.59 11.88 9.50
N THR A 8 11.71 11.32 9.09
CA THR A 8 13.03 11.63 9.64
C THR A 8 13.87 12.27 8.55
N LEU A 9 14.38 13.47 8.79
CA LEU A 9 15.21 14.25 7.87
C LEU A 9 16.58 14.50 8.48
N TYR A 10 17.63 14.41 7.69
CA TYR A 10 19.00 14.73 8.09
C TYR A 10 19.54 15.91 7.26
N GLY A 11 19.99 16.97 7.93
CA GLY A 11 20.55 18.14 7.27
C GLY A 11 19.54 18.85 6.35
N ALA A 12 18.28 18.91 6.76
CA ALA A 12 17.20 19.56 6.04
C ALA A 12 17.23 21.08 6.21
N ASP A 13 16.69 21.81 5.25
CA ASP A 13 16.37 23.22 5.40
C ASP A 13 15.14 23.42 6.31
N ASP A 14 15.02 24.64 6.88
CA ASP A 14 14.01 24.95 7.91
C ASP A 14 12.56 24.90 7.37
N THR A 15 12.36 25.02 6.06
CA THR A 15 11.01 25.04 5.44
C THR A 15 10.57 23.68 4.93
N LEU A 16 11.48 22.71 4.80
CA LEU A 16 11.21 21.43 4.14
C LEU A 16 10.04 20.68 4.78
N MET A 17 9.93 20.69 6.12
CA MET A 17 8.84 19.99 6.81
C MET A 17 7.45 20.61 6.51
N GLU A 18 7.40 21.95 6.39
CA GLU A 18 6.16 22.65 6.02
C GLU A 18 5.73 22.30 4.61
N ASP A 19 6.68 22.25 3.67
CA ASP A 19 6.42 21.87 2.27
C ASP A 19 5.94 20.42 2.16
N ILE A 20 6.56 19.49 2.91
CA ILE A 20 6.11 18.09 2.98
C ILE A 20 4.67 18.01 3.49
N TRP A 21 4.37 18.75 4.57
CA TRP A 21 3.03 18.76 5.14
C TRP A 21 1.98 19.31 4.16
N ALA A 22 2.33 20.40 3.48
CA ALA A 22 1.48 20.98 2.44
C ALA A 22 1.24 20.01 1.28
N ALA A 23 2.28 19.29 0.84
CA ALA A 23 2.18 18.26 -0.19
C ALA A 23 1.26 17.11 0.25
N CYS A 24 1.46 16.56 1.44
CA CYS A 24 0.59 15.51 1.98
C CYS A 24 -0.88 15.93 2.01
N LYS A 25 -1.16 17.14 2.50
CA LYS A 25 -2.53 17.67 2.55
C LYS A 25 -3.12 17.87 1.16
N ARG A 26 -2.31 18.34 0.20
CA ARG A 26 -2.74 18.49 -1.20
C ARG A 26 -3.15 17.15 -1.79
N TYR A 27 -2.32 16.11 -1.63
CA TYR A 27 -2.58 14.78 -2.18
C TYR A 27 -3.77 14.10 -1.49
N GLU A 28 -3.94 14.28 -0.19
CA GLU A 28 -5.14 13.79 0.50
C GLU A 28 -6.40 14.43 -0.05
N ASN A 29 -6.42 15.76 -0.23
CA ASN A 29 -7.55 16.49 -0.80
C ASN A 29 -7.84 16.10 -2.26
N MET A 30 -6.87 15.56 -2.97
CA MET A 30 -7.01 15.14 -4.37
C MET A 30 -7.43 13.67 -4.51
N LEU A 31 -6.81 12.76 -3.74
CA LEU A 31 -6.90 11.31 -3.95
C LEU A 31 -7.83 10.58 -2.97
N SER A 32 -8.33 11.24 -1.92
CA SER A 32 -9.20 10.62 -0.93
C SER A 32 -10.63 10.45 -1.45
N LYS A 33 -11.20 9.26 -1.29
CA LYS A 33 -12.62 9.00 -1.59
C LYS A 33 -13.59 9.64 -0.59
N THR A 34 -13.10 10.04 0.60
CA THR A 34 -13.92 10.59 1.70
C THR A 34 -13.87 12.11 1.80
N VAL A 35 -12.92 12.76 1.15
CA VAL A 35 -12.84 14.22 1.10
C VAL A 35 -13.78 14.73 0.01
N GLU A 36 -14.79 15.51 0.41
CA GLU A 36 -15.74 16.12 -0.52
C GLU A 36 -15.00 17.04 -1.52
N GLY A 37 -15.34 16.92 -2.80
CA GLY A 37 -14.73 17.71 -3.88
C GLY A 37 -13.37 17.21 -4.35
N SER A 38 -12.80 16.16 -3.74
CA SER A 38 -11.61 15.49 -4.28
C SER A 38 -11.88 14.92 -5.67
N ASP A 39 -10.84 14.68 -6.46
CA ASP A 39 -10.99 14.05 -7.78
C ASP A 39 -11.67 12.68 -7.66
N VAL A 40 -11.25 11.85 -6.71
CA VAL A 40 -11.85 10.54 -6.47
C VAL A 40 -13.32 10.65 -6.06
N SER A 41 -13.68 11.56 -5.15
CA SER A 41 -15.08 11.75 -4.77
C SER A 41 -15.93 12.25 -5.94
N ARG A 42 -15.39 13.13 -6.80
CA ARG A 42 -16.07 13.62 -8.01
C ARG A 42 -16.31 12.51 -9.03
N ILE A 43 -15.31 11.63 -9.25
CA ILE A 43 -15.44 10.44 -10.12
C ILE A 43 -16.52 9.52 -9.55
N ASN A 44 -16.48 9.20 -8.26
CA ASN A 44 -17.42 8.29 -7.60
C ASN A 44 -18.86 8.80 -7.61
N ASN A 45 -19.05 10.13 -7.64
CA ASN A 45 -20.37 10.76 -7.67
C ASN A 45 -20.83 11.19 -9.09
N ALA A 46 -20.06 10.86 -10.12
CA ALA A 46 -20.37 11.28 -11.51
C ALA A 46 -21.48 10.46 -12.17
N HIS A 47 -21.88 9.30 -11.59
CA HIS A 47 -22.96 8.44 -12.09
C HIS A 47 -22.89 8.13 -13.59
N GLY A 48 -21.69 7.83 -14.08
CA GLY A 48 -21.43 7.49 -15.50
C GLY A 48 -21.07 8.69 -16.37
N GLN A 49 -21.06 9.90 -15.83
CA GLN A 49 -20.62 11.08 -16.56
C GLN A 49 -19.11 11.24 -16.56
N THR A 50 -18.58 11.88 -17.59
CA THR A 50 -17.16 12.18 -17.70
C THR A 50 -16.76 13.32 -16.77
N VAL A 51 -15.69 13.17 -16.02
CA VAL A 51 -15.11 14.15 -15.10
C VAL A 51 -13.71 14.53 -15.58
N THR A 52 -13.36 15.81 -15.55
CA THR A 52 -11.97 16.27 -15.72
C THR A 52 -11.29 16.28 -14.35
N VAL A 53 -10.14 15.65 -14.22
CA VAL A 53 -9.35 15.54 -13.01
C VAL A 53 -7.99 16.23 -13.14
N ASP A 54 -7.26 16.34 -12.04
CA ASP A 54 -5.86 16.76 -12.08
C ASP A 54 -5.02 15.74 -12.87
N ALA A 55 -3.96 16.23 -13.56
CA ALA A 55 -3.07 15.37 -14.33
C ALA A 55 -2.39 14.30 -13.45
N GLU A 56 -2.11 14.60 -12.19
CA GLU A 56 -1.52 13.66 -11.24
C GLU A 56 -2.52 12.55 -10.89
N THR A 57 -3.80 12.88 -10.68
CA THR A 57 -4.86 11.87 -10.50
C THR A 57 -4.98 10.98 -11.71
N TRP A 58 -4.98 11.56 -12.91
CA TRP A 58 -5.05 10.80 -14.17
C TRP A 58 -3.87 9.83 -14.30
N ASN A 59 -2.65 10.26 -13.94
CA ASN A 59 -1.45 9.41 -13.96
C ASN A 59 -1.56 8.26 -12.95
N VAL A 60 -2.03 8.51 -11.73
CA VAL A 60 -2.25 7.46 -10.72
C VAL A 60 -3.27 6.43 -11.23
N LEU A 61 -4.37 6.87 -11.84
CA LEU A 61 -5.37 5.96 -12.41
C LEU A 61 -4.82 5.15 -13.59
N SER A 62 -3.98 5.78 -14.42
CA SER A 62 -3.32 5.11 -15.55
C SER A 62 -2.38 4.01 -15.05
N GLU A 63 -1.57 4.29 -14.02
CA GLU A 63 -0.67 3.29 -13.43
C GLU A 63 -1.44 2.20 -12.71
N ALA A 64 -2.51 2.54 -11.99
CA ALA A 64 -3.38 1.55 -11.36
C ALA A 64 -3.95 0.54 -12.37
N LYS A 65 -4.39 1.00 -13.56
CA LYS A 65 -4.84 0.09 -14.64
C LYS A 65 -3.73 -0.83 -15.15
N LYS A 66 -2.50 -0.34 -15.27
CA LYS A 66 -1.36 -1.19 -15.66
C LYS A 66 -1.08 -2.25 -14.61
N LEU A 67 -1.07 -1.87 -13.32
CA LEU A 67 -0.87 -2.79 -12.21
C LEU A 67 -2.01 -3.79 -12.06
N ASN A 68 -3.27 -3.38 -12.34
CA ASN A 68 -4.39 -4.30 -12.43
C ASN A 68 -4.15 -5.41 -13.48
N ARG A 69 -3.75 -5.01 -14.69
CA ARG A 69 -3.43 -5.98 -15.77
C ARG A 69 -2.23 -6.85 -15.42
N LEU A 70 -1.16 -6.26 -14.87
CA LEU A 70 0.04 -6.97 -14.47
C LEU A 70 -0.28 -8.06 -13.44
N THR A 71 -1.17 -7.77 -12.50
CA THR A 71 -1.56 -8.69 -11.42
C THR A 71 -2.74 -9.61 -11.79
N GLY A 72 -3.19 -9.56 -13.05
CA GLY A 72 -4.34 -10.34 -13.52
C GLY A 72 -5.63 -10.01 -12.76
N GLY A 73 -5.80 -8.76 -12.33
CA GLY A 73 -6.97 -8.28 -11.59
C GLY A 73 -6.90 -8.48 -10.07
N ALA A 74 -5.81 -9.02 -9.52
CA ALA A 74 -5.66 -9.20 -8.06
C ALA A 74 -5.56 -7.86 -7.32
N PHE A 75 -4.97 -6.85 -7.94
CA PHE A 75 -5.08 -5.45 -7.54
C PHE A 75 -6.16 -4.77 -8.38
N ALA A 76 -7.16 -4.18 -7.74
CA ALA A 76 -8.24 -3.47 -8.42
C ALA A 76 -8.63 -2.20 -7.63
N ILE A 77 -8.65 -1.05 -8.31
CA ILE A 77 -9.09 0.21 -7.69
C ILE A 77 -10.61 0.37 -7.73
N THR A 78 -11.31 -0.33 -8.61
CA THR A 78 -12.80 -0.34 -8.64
C THR A 78 -13.42 -1.18 -7.50
N ILE A 79 -12.64 -1.59 -6.53
CA ILE A 79 -13.02 -2.41 -5.37
C ILE A 79 -13.97 -1.68 -4.38
N ALA A 80 -14.16 -0.37 -4.52
CA ALA A 80 -14.90 0.44 -3.56
C ALA A 80 -16.34 -0.04 -3.27
N PRO A 81 -17.14 -0.51 -4.25
CA PRO A 81 -18.48 -1.05 -3.96
C PRO A 81 -18.47 -2.26 -3.02
N LEU A 82 -17.41 -3.06 -3.05
CA LEU A 82 -17.24 -4.19 -2.12
C LEU A 82 -16.75 -3.71 -0.76
N THR A 83 -15.69 -2.86 -0.71
CA THR A 83 -15.14 -2.38 0.57
C THR A 83 -16.13 -1.56 1.37
N ALA A 84 -17.05 -0.83 0.73
CA ALA A 84 -18.10 -0.05 1.38
C ALA A 84 -19.12 -0.89 2.16
N GLN A 85 -19.21 -2.19 1.90
CA GLN A 85 -20.13 -3.10 2.58
C GLN A 85 -19.57 -3.63 3.89
N TRP A 86 -18.25 -3.49 4.10
CA TRP A 86 -17.54 -3.95 5.28
C TRP A 86 -17.25 -2.79 6.23
N ASP A 87 -17.24 -3.06 7.53
CA ASP A 87 -16.78 -2.10 8.53
C ASP A 87 -15.56 -2.67 9.28
N PHE A 88 -14.37 -2.40 8.76
CA PHE A 88 -13.10 -2.86 9.34
C PHE A 88 -12.54 -1.94 10.42
N THR A 89 -13.08 -0.72 10.58
CA THR A 89 -12.49 0.33 11.45
C THR A 89 -13.52 1.09 12.30
N GLY A 90 -14.80 1.08 11.93
CA GLY A 90 -15.85 1.86 12.59
C GLY A 90 -16.45 1.20 13.83
N GLY A 91 -16.08 -0.03 14.15
CA GLY A 91 -16.48 -0.72 15.38
C GLY A 91 -17.84 -1.43 15.32
N THR A 92 -18.55 -1.39 14.20
CA THR A 92 -19.81 -2.15 14.01
C THR A 92 -19.54 -3.59 13.60
N ASN A 93 -18.33 -3.90 13.10
CA ASN A 93 -17.95 -5.20 12.57
C ASN A 93 -18.92 -5.72 11.49
N ARG A 94 -19.47 -4.80 10.67
CA ARG A 94 -20.44 -5.14 9.65
C ARG A 94 -19.82 -6.02 8.58
N MET A 95 -20.54 -7.10 8.23
CA MET A 95 -20.28 -7.96 7.09
C MET A 95 -21.43 -7.82 6.08
N PRO A 96 -21.16 -7.89 4.76
CA PRO A 96 -22.24 -7.95 3.77
C PRO A 96 -22.99 -9.27 3.86
N THR A 97 -24.26 -9.27 3.43
CA THR A 97 -24.95 -10.50 3.07
C THR A 97 -24.40 -11.04 1.76
N ASP A 98 -24.66 -12.31 1.45
CA ASP A 98 -24.28 -12.88 0.16
C ASP A 98 -24.95 -12.16 -1.02
N GLU A 99 -26.21 -11.72 -0.87
CA GLU A 99 -26.91 -10.95 -1.89
C GLU A 99 -26.25 -9.60 -2.15
N GLU A 100 -25.89 -8.84 -1.09
CA GLU A 100 -25.21 -7.55 -1.21
C GLU A 100 -23.86 -7.74 -1.93
N ARG A 101 -23.08 -8.70 -1.48
CA ARG A 101 -21.75 -9.01 -2.03
C ARG A 101 -21.83 -9.41 -3.50
N ILE A 102 -22.72 -10.36 -3.86
CA ILE A 102 -22.90 -10.83 -5.24
C ILE A 102 -23.37 -9.70 -6.14
N ALA A 103 -24.24 -8.82 -5.66
CA ALA A 103 -24.70 -7.66 -6.42
C ALA A 103 -23.58 -6.64 -6.70
N ALA A 104 -22.57 -6.54 -5.83
CA ALA A 104 -21.44 -5.61 -6.00
C ALA A 104 -20.29 -6.18 -6.86
N LEU A 105 -20.14 -7.49 -6.97
CA LEU A 105 -19.04 -8.11 -7.74
C LEU A 105 -18.96 -7.61 -9.20
N PRO A 106 -20.04 -7.46 -9.97
CA PRO A 106 -19.98 -6.96 -11.34
C PRO A 106 -19.51 -5.49 -11.46
N LEU A 107 -19.44 -4.75 -10.34
CA LEU A 107 -18.99 -3.38 -10.29
C LEU A 107 -17.46 -3.27 -10.07
N VAL A 108 -16.76 -4.40 -9.99
CA VAL A 108 -15.30 -4.46 -9.83
C VAL A 108 -14.67 -4.90 -11.14
N ASP A 109 -14.33 -3.93 -11.97
CA ASP A 109 -13.67 -4.14 -13.26
C ASP A 109 -12.94 -2.87 -13.69
N ASP A 110 -11.62 -2.80 -13.47
CA ASP A 110 -10.80 -1.63 -13.80
C ASP A 110 -10.73 -1.38 -15.33
N GLU A 111 -11.05 -2.37 -16.17
CA GLU A 111 -11.05 -2.16 -17.61
C GLU A 111 -12.20 -1.23 -18.06
N GLN A 112 -13.29 -1.18 -17.31
CA GLN A 112 -14.40 -0.27 -17.58
C GLN A 112 -14.11 1.19 -17.23
N LEU A 113 -13.08 1.46 -16.41
CA LEU A 113 -12.59 2.83 -16.19
C LEU A 113 -11.94 3.34 -17.47
N THR A 114 -12.53 4.35 -18.08
CA THR A 114 -12.02 4.98 -19.30
C THR A 114 -11.22 6.24 -18.97
N LEU A 115 -9.97 6.28 -19.42
CA LEU A 115 -9.08 7.43 -19.34
C LEU A 115 -9.02 8.08 -20.75
N GLY A 116 -9.49 9.31 -20.86
CA GLY A 116 -9.55 10.06 -22.12
C GLY A 116 -8.52 11.17 -22.17
N GLU A 117 -8.56 11.93 -23.28
CA GLU A 117 -7.70 13.11 -23.49
C GLU A 117 -8.05 14.21 -22.49
N ASN A 118 -7.11 15.16 -22.30
CA ASN A 118 -7.27 16.31 -21.39
C ASN A 118 -7.64 15.91 -19.94
N ASN A 119 -7.06 14.83 -19.45
CA ASN A 119 -7.26 14.28 -18.10
C ASN A 119 -8.74 13.99 -17.79
N THR A 120 -9.49 13.52 -18.77
CA THR A 120 -10.87 13.10 -18.55
C THR A 120 -10.94 11.65 -18.08
N VAL A 121 -11.90 11.38 -17.22
CA VAL A 121 -12.15 10.06 -16.61
C VAL A 121 -13.63 9.77 -16.68
N THR A 122 -13.99 8.58 -17.14
CA THR A 122 -15.38 8.09 -17.14
C THR A 122 -15.42 6.75 -16.44
N LEU A 123 -16.28 6.63 -15.44
CA LEU A 123 -16.55 5.41 -14.69
C LEU A 123 -18.04 5.06 -14.83
N PRO A 124 -18.44 3.85 -15.25
CA PRO A 124 -19.84 3.47 -15.38
C PRO A 124 -20.65 3.72 -14.10
N ALA A 125 -21.94 4.03 -14.26
CA ALA A 125 -22.84 4.26 -13.13
C ALA A 125 -22.90 3.04 -12.19
N GLY A 126 -22.84 3.29 -10.89
CA GLY A 126 -22.79 2.28 -9.84
C GLY A 126 -21.38 1.80 -9.48
N MET A 127 -20.39 1.95 -10.36
CA MET A 127 -18.99 1.69 -10.03
C MET A 127 -18.41 2.84 -9.19
N GLN A 128 -17.45 2.51 -8.35
CA GLN A 128 -16.70 3.46 -7.54
C GLN A 128 -15.26 3.01 -7.40
N ILE A 129 -14.33 3.95 -7.25
CA ILE A 129 -12.90 3.68 -7.05
C ILE A 129 -12.46 3.99 -5.62
N ASP A 130 -11.47 3.20 -5.17
CA ASP A 130 -10.73 3.39 -3.92
C ASP A 130 -9.24 3.29 -4.21
N LEU A 131 -8.50 4.34 -3.94
CA LEU A 131 -7.05 4.39 -4.15
C LEU A 131 -6.24 4.02 -2.91
N GLY A 132 -6.86 3.48 -1.85
CA GLY A 132 -6.19 3.16 -0.59
C GLY A 132 -5.01 2.19 -0.70
N GLY A 133 -4.99 1.33 -1.72
CA GLY A 133 -3.91 0.38 -1.99
C GLY A 133 -2.81 0.91 -2.93
N ILE A 134 -2.80 2.20 -3.30
CA ILE A 134 -1.80 2.79 -4.20
C ILE A 134 -1.44 4.23 -3.84
N ALA A 135 -2.37 4.97 -3.23
CA ALA A 135 -2.20 6.41 -2.99
C ALA A 135 -1.09 6.70 -1.95
N LYS A 136 -0.93 5.85 -0.94
CA LYS A 136 0.16 6.01 0.05
C LYS A 136 1.53 5.91 -0.62
N GLY A 137 1.69 4.92 -1.50
CA GLY A 137 2.89 4.74 -2.29
C GLY A 137 3.16 5.94 -3.20
N TYR A 138 2.15 6.42 -3.93
CA TYR A 138 2.28 7.62 -4.76
C TYR A 138 2.74 8.85 -3.94
N ILE A 139 2.14 9.09 -2.79
CA ILE A 139 2.51 10.21 -1.93
C ILE A 139 3.93 10.06 -1.39
N ALA A 140 4.34 8.86 -1.01
CA ALA A 140 5.71 8.58 -0.61
C ALA A 140 6.70 8.90 -1.73
N ASP A 141 6.39 8.56 -2.99
CA ASP A 141 7.20 8.91 -4.17
C ASP A 141 7.31 10.43 -4.36
N GLN A 142 6.19 11.16 -4.27
CA GLN A 142 6.16 12.62 -4.43
C GLN A 142 6.94 13.32 -3.31
N VAL A 143 6.78 12.88 -2.06
CA VAL A 143 7.55 13.43 -0.94
C VAL A 143 9.03 13.06 -1.06
N ALA A 144 9.37 11.84 -1.50
CA ALA A 144 10.75 11.45 -1.78
C ALA A 144 11.40 12.36 -2.85
N ALA A 145 10.66 12.68 -3.90
CA ALA A 145 11.12 13.64 -4.92
C ALA A 145 11.31 15.05 -4.35
N LEU A 146 10.39 15.50 -3.50
CA LEU A 146 10.45 16.83 -2.87
C LEU A 146 11.66 17.00 -1.95
N VAL A 147 12.05 15.96 -1.21
CA VAL A 147 13.16 16.04 -0.24
C VAL A 147 14.54 15.85 -0.88
N ARG A 148 14.60 15.26 -2.08
CA ARG A 148 15.87 15.11 -2.81
C ARG A 148 16.54 16.44 -3.08
N GLY A 149 17.82 16.54 -2.71
CA GLY A 149 18.62 17.77 -2.83
C GLY A 149 18.33 18.86 -1.79
N ARG A 150 17.34 18.67 -0.90
CA ARG A 150 17.00 19.58 0.19
C ARG A 150 17.37 19.04 1.58
N CYS A 151 17.79 17.78 1.64
CA CYS A 151 18.35 17.15 2.84
C CYS A 151 19.48 16.20 2.44
N SER A 152 20.33 15.82 3.39
CA SER A 152 21.42 14.85 3.14
C SER A 152 20.92 13.42 3.13
N GLY A 153 19.77 13.15 3.70
CA GLY A 153 19.09 11.86 3.71
C GLY A 153 17.75 11.94 4.42
N ALA A 154 16.83 11.04 4.09
CA ALA A 154 15.53 10.98 4.73
C ALA A 154 15.02 9.54 4.85
N MET A 155 14.22 9.28 5.90
CA MET A 155 13.35 8.13 5.98
C MET A 155 11.90 8.61 6.10
N LEU A 156 11.08 8.22 5.15
CA LEU A 156 9.67 8.58 5.03
C LEU A 156 8.84 7.32 5.29
N ASN A 157 7.87 7.39 6.18
CA ASN A 157 6.98 6.28 6.49
C ASN A 157 5.53 6.73 6.47
N PHE A 158 4.77 6.18 5.55
CA PHE A 158 3.34 6.45 5.33
C PHE A 158 2.54 5.18 5.66
N GLY A 159 2.48 4.80 6.94
CA GLY A 159 1.67 3.67 7.39
C GLY A 159 2.06 2.34 6.74
N GLY A 160 3.35 1.99 6.80
CA GLY A 160 3.89 0.76 6.21
C GLY A 160 4.56 0.93 4.83
N ASN A 161 4.35 2.07 4.17
CA ASN A 161 5.09 2.45 2.96
C ASN A 161 6.34 3.24 3.39
N VAL A 162 7.48 2.58 3.49
CA VAL A 162 8.74 3.18 3.91
C VAL A 162 9.56 3.54 2.68
N TYR A 163 9.96 4.81 2.54
CA TYR A 163 10.89 5.25 1.49
C TYR A 163 12.18 5.79 2.14
N ALA A 164 13.31 5.22 1.76
CA ALA A 164 14.64 5.72 2.11
C ALA A 164 15.19 6.62 1.00
N VAL A 165 15.55 7.87 1.31
CA VAL A 165 16.17 8.81 0.37
C VAL A 165 17.61 9.07 0.79
N GLY A 166 18.55 8.80 -0.11
CA GLY A 166 19.99 8.92 0.16
C GLY A 166 20.48 7.93 1.21
N THR A 167 21.47 8.36 2.00
CA THR A 167 22.09 7.58 3.07
C THR A 167 21.91 8.26 4.42
N LYS A 168 22.22 7.54 5.50
CA LYS A 168 22.36 8.15 6.81
C LYS A 168 23.56 9.10 6.85
N PRO A 169 23.68 9.99 7.87
CA PRO A 169 24.79 10.93 8.00
C PRO A 169 26.18 10.26 8.04
N ASP A 170 26.26 9.01 8.48
CA ASP A 170 27.50 8.22 8.51
C ASP A 170 27.80 7.51 7.18
N GLY A 171 27.00 7.74 6.13
CA GLY A 171 27.11 7.11 4.82
C GLY A 171 26.52 5.71 4.73
N SER A 172 25.99 5.16 5.81
CA SER A 172 25.40 3.81 5.81
C SER A 172 23.98 3.80 5.20
N ALA A 173 23.56 2.63 4.71
CA ALA A 173 22.19 2.38 4.26
C ALA A 173 21.17 2.45 5.42
N TYR A 174 19.93 2.76 5.08
CA TYR A 174 18.83 2.62 6.03
C TYR A 174 18.48 1.15 6.21
N ARG A 175 18.14 0.78 7.45
CA ARG A 175 17.70 -0.57 7.79
C ARG A 175 16.21 -0.54 8.08
N VAL A 176 15.44 -1.25 7.27
CA VAL A 176 13.98 -1.35 7.41
C VAL A 176 13.64 -2.73 7.95
N GLY A 177 12.93 -2.77 9.08
CA GLY A 177 12.47 -4.00 9.69
C GLY A 177 11.27 -4.59 8.97
N VAL A 178 11.25 -5.91 8.85
CA VAL A 178 10.07 -6.67 8.41
C VAL A 178 9.31 -7.11 9.65
N GLN A 179 8.07 -6.64 9.77
CA GLN A 179 7.23 -6.88 10.95
C GLN A 179 6.87 -8.37 11.11
N ASP A 180 6.82 -8.82 12.37
CA ASP A 180 6.26 -10.11 12.72
C ASP A 180 4.73 -10.05 12.74
N PRO A 181 4.02 -10.83 11.91
CA PRO A 181 2.56 -10.86 11.93
C PRO A 181 1.95 -11.35 13.24
N ASP A 182 2.70 -12.16 14.01
CA ASP A 182 2.23 -12.83 15.21
C ASP A 182 2.62 -12.11 16.51
N ASP A 183 3.37 -10.99 16.44
CA ASP A 183 3.72 -10.20 17.62
C ASP A 183 2.55 -9.31 18.07
N PRO A 184 1.80 -9.71 19.14
CA PRO A 184 0.67 -8.91 19.63
C PRO A 184 1.11 -7.59 20.28
N ASN A 185 2.39 -7.46 20.64
CA ASN A 185 2.98 -6.26 21.23
C ASN A 185 3.58 -5.33 20.16
N ASN A 186 3.44 -5.67 18.90
CA ASN A 186 3.90 -4.88 17.77
C ASN A 186 3.02 -3.63 17.62
N SER A 187 2.92 -2.88 18.72
CA SER A 187 2.24 -1.58 18.81
C SER A 187 3.06 -0.46 18.16
N SER A 188 4.23 -0.78 17.63
CA SER A 188 4.98 0.15 16.80
C SER A 188 4.23 0.32 15.48
N PRO A 189 3.88 1.55 15.10
CA PRO A 189 3.26 1.79 13.80
C PRO A 189 4.15 1.18 12.73
N ILE A 190 3.54 0.46 11.78
CA ILE A 190 4.20 -0.18 10.65
C ILE A 190 5.21 0.80 10.05
N GLY A 191 6.48 0.38 9.98
CA GLY A 191 7.57 1.18 9.42
C GLY A 191 8.25 2.19 10.36
N ALA A 192 7.95 2.23 11.66
CA ALA A 192 8.69 3.05 12.62
C ALA A 192 9.95 2.33 13.11
N PHE A 193 10.92 2.08 12.24
CA PHE A 193 12.21 1.54 12.65
C PHE A 193 13.33 2.56 12.46
N SER A 194 13.47 3.44 13.45
CA SER A 194 14.75 4.04 13.75
C SER A 194 15.69 2.93 14.24
N VAL A 195 16.89 2.85 13.64
CA VAL A 195 18.05 2.10 14.12
C VAL A 195 17.73 0.95 15.08
N ILE A 196 17.47 -0.25 14.54
CA ILE A 196 17.32 -1.44 15.38
C ILE A 196 18.72 -1.80 15.90
N ASP A 197 18.90 -1.73 17.22
CA ASP A 197 20.01 -2.40 17.88
C ASP A 197 19.70 -3.91 17.92
N PRO A 198 20.47 -4.76 17.22
CA PRO A 198 20.20 -6.20 17.17
C PRO A 198 20.24 -6.89 18.54
N SER A 199 20.85 -6.25 19.55
CA SER A 199 20.98 -6.81 20.92
C SER A 199 19.74 -6.59 21.80
N ALA A 200 18.76 -5.77 21.34
CA ALA A 200 17.58 -5.39 22.14
C ALA A 200 16.29 -6.11 21.76
N VAL A 201 16.34 -7.09 20.84
CA VAL A 201 15.13 -7.69 20.23
C VAL A 201 14.65 -8.89 21.06
N THR A 202 13.72 -8.63 21.99
CA THR A 202 12.85 -9.68 22.58
C THR A 202 11.42 -9.68 22.02
N SER A 203 11.02 -8.60 21.34
CA SER A 203 9.79 -8.47 20.54
C SER A 203 10.09 -7.46 19.40
N GLY A 204 9.75 -7.78 18.15
CA GLY A 204 10.05 -6.87 17.05
C GLY A 204 10.12 -7.56 15.69
N PRO A 205 10.84 -6.97 14.72
CA PRO A 205 10.87 -7.49 13.35
C PRO A 205 11.52 -8.87 13.28
N ILE A 206 11.00 -9.71 12.39
CA ILE A 206 11.58 -11.04 12.12
C ILE A 206 12.85 -10.94 11.27
N GLY A 207 13.09 -9.80 10.65
CA GLY A 207 14.26 -9.56 9.84
C GLY A 207 14.38 -8.12 9.37
N VAL A 208 15.46 -7.83 8.65
CA VAL A 208 15.83 -6.49 8.21
C VAL A 208 16.30 -6.52 6.76
N VAL A 209 15.92 -5.50 6.00
CA VAL A 209 16.49 -5.18 4.69
C VAL A 209 17.22 -3.84 4.74
N SER A 210 18.34 -3.74 4.01
CA SER A 210 19.11 -2.49 3.91
C SER A 210 18.83 -1.83 2.57
N VAL A 211 18.49 -0.53 2.59
CA VAL A 211 18.07 0.20 1.38
C VAL A 211 18.67 1.59 1.30
N ILE A 212 18.92 2.04 0.06
CA ILE A 212 19.30 3.40 -0.34
C ILE A 212 18.45 3.74 -1.56
N ASP A 213 17.80 4.89 -1.56
CA ASP A 213 16.93 5.36 -2.66
C ASP A 213 15.90 4.32 -3.13
N ARG A 214 15.26 3.65 -2.17
CA ARG A 214 14.26 2.60 -2.42
C ARG A 214 13.12 2.69 -1.44
N SER A 215 11.98 2.22 -1.92
CA SER A 215 10.82 1.96 -1.09
C SER A 215 10.78 0.50 -0.63
N VAL A 216 10.33 0.29 0.61
CA VAL A 216 9.99 -1.00 1.20
C VAL A 216 8.57 -0.91 1.68
N VAL A 217 7.67 -1.63 1.04
CA VAL A 217 6.24 -1.60 1.36
C VAL A 217 5.77 -2.96 1.82
N THR A 218 5.04 -2.98 2.92
CA THR A 218 4.44 -4.20 3.46
C THR A 218 2.93 -4.03 3.55
N SER A 219 2.21 -4.99 2.98
CA SER A 219 0.77 -5.20 3.23
C SER A 219 0.59 -6.43 4.09
N GLY A 220 -0.30 -6.35 5.10
CA GLY A 220 -0.55 -7.45 6.03
C GLY A 220 -2.02 -7.57 6.42
N ILE A 221 -2.47 -8.81 6.65
CA ILE A 221 -3.85 -9.11 7.04
C ILE A 221 -4.16 -8.73 8.50
N TYR A 222 -3.13 -8.38 9.27
CA TYR A 222 -3.24 -8.03 10.69
C TYR A 222 -3.51 -6.55 10.94
N GLU A 223 -3.39 -5.67 9.92
CA GLU A 223 -3.47 -4.21 10.08
C GLU A 223 -4.88 -3.73 10.45
N ARG A 224 -5.88 -4.13 9.67
CA ARG A 224 -7.28 -3.73 9.86
C ARG A 224 -8.18 -4.94 9.74
N GLY A 225 -9.12 -5.08 10.66
CA GLY A 225 -10.06 -6.18 10.65
C GLY A 225 -10.68 -6.44 12.02
N PHE A 226 -11.59 -7.39 12.04
CA PHE A 226 -12.30 -7.82 13.25
C PHE A 226 -12.41 -9.34 13.29
N THR A 227 -12.78 -9.88 14.44
CA THR A 227 -12.97 -11.33 14.65
C THR A 227 -14.40 -11.61 15.09
N ILE A 228 -15.09 -12.51 14.41
CA ILE A 228 -16.42 -13.02 14.79
C ILE A 228 -16.32 -14.54 14.85
N ASP A 229 -16.78 -15.11 15.95
CA ASP A 229 -16.80 -16.58 16.21
C ASP A 229 -15.45 -17.28 15.93
N GLY A 230 -14.34 -16.58 16.26
CA GLY A 230 -12.98 -17.08 16.05
C GLY A 230 -12.45 -16.95 14.62
N VAL A 231 -13.25 -16.46 13.67
CA VAL A 231 -12.83 -16.19 12.29
C VAL A 231 -12.42 -14.72 12.16
N ARG A 232 -11.20 -14.47 11.66
CA ARG A 232 -10.71 -13.12 11.39
C ARG A 232 -11.09 -12.66 9.99
N TYR A 233 -11.70 -11.49 9.91
CA TYR A 233 -12.03 -10.78 8.68
C TYR A 233 -11.15 -9.55 8.56
N HIS A 234 -10.37 -9.45 7.49
CA HIS A 234 -9.40 -8.36 7.26
C HIS A 234 -9.74 -7.56 6.00
N HIS A 235 -9.20 -6.36 5.89
CA HIS A 235 -9.56 -5.36 4.88
C HIS A 235 -9.08 -5.64 3.45
N ILE A 236 -8.18 -6.59 3.23
CA ILE A 236 -7.70 -6.92 1.89
C ILE A 236 -8.67 -7.93 1.27
N LEU A 237 -9.57 -7.42 0.43
CA LEU A 237 -10.61 -8.22 -0.22
C LEU A 237 -10.10 -8.80 -1.53
N SER A 238 -10.56 -10.02 -1.85
CA SER A 238 -10.41 -10.58 -3.19
C SER A 238 -11.42 -9.90 -4.14
N PRO A 239 -10.95 -9.29 -5.25
CA PRO A 239 -11.83 -8.70 -6.25
C PRO A 239 -12.80 -9.69 -6.89
N TRP A 240 -12.47 -10.98 -6.87
CA TRP A 240 -13.26 -12.04 -7.48
C TRP A 240 -14.36 -12.59 -6.58
N THR A 241 -14.17 -12.51 -5.27
CA THR A 241 -15.13 -13.08 -4.30
C THR A 241 -15.82 -12.04 -3.45
N GLY A 242 -15.22 -10.84 -3.29
CA GLY A 242 -15.69 -9.79 -2.38
C GLY A 242 -15.52 -10.13 -0.89
N LEU A 243 -14.86 -11.24 -0.60
CA LEU A 243 -14.50 -11.68 0.76
C LEU A 243 -13.05 -11.29 1.06
N PRO A 244 -12.65 -11.19 2.35
CA PRO A 244 -11.25 -11.15 2.71
C PRO A 244 -10.47 -12.28 2.03
N SER A 245 -9.27 -11.98 1.53
CA SER A 245 -8.43 -13.00 0.88
C SER A 245 -8.17 -14.16 1.83
N ASP A 246 -8.40 -15.37 1.36
CA ASP A 246 -8.16 -16.63 2.09
C ASP A 246 -6.83 -17.29 1.70
N SER A 247 -5.93 -16.53 1.06
CA SER A 247 -4.60 -17.01 0.69
C SER A 247 -3.79 -17.46 1.92
N ASP A 248 -2.70 -18.16 1.66
CA ASP A 248 -1.76 -18.64 2.69
C ASP A 248 -0.92 -17.52 3.33
N LEU A 249 -1.00 -16.27 2.82
CA LEU A 249 -0.15 -15.16 3.27
C LEU A 249 -0.71 -14.43 4.50
N ALA A 250 0.18 -14.12 5.44
CA ALA A 250 -0.04 -13.15 6.51
C ALA A 250 0.45 -11.76 6.10
N SER A 251 1.58 -11.65 5.41
CA SER A 251 2.09 -10.38 4.87
C SER A 251 2.94 -10.57 3.62
N ALA A 252 3.06 -9.49 2.85
CA ALA A 252 3.91 -9.40 1.68
C ALA A 252 4.70 -8.08 1.73
N THR A 253 6.02 -8.16 1.58
CA THR A 253 6.95 -7.02 1.54
C THR A 253 7.59 -6.93 0.17
N ILE A 254 7.50 -5.78 -0.46
CA ILE A 254 8.05 -5.48 -1.79
C ILE A 254 9.08 -4.36 -1.68
N ILE A 255 10.23 -4.51 -2.38
CA ILE A 255 11.20 -3.44 -2.56
C ILE A 255 11.12 -2.93 -4.00
N ALA A 256 11.03 -1.60 -4.17
CA ALA A 256 10.96 -0.98 -5.49
C ALA A 256 11.56 0.43 -5.50
N GLU A 257 11.78 0.97 -6.72
CA GLU A 257 12.06 2.40 -6.93
C GLU A 257 10.81 3.25 -6.73
N SER A 258 9.67 2.75 -7.23
CA SER A 258 8.36 3.35 -7.07
C SER A 258 7.67 2.75 -5.85
N SER A 259 7.36 3.59 -4.86
CA SER A 259 6.55 3.19 -3.71
C SER A 259 5.10 2.92 -4.12
N MET A 260 4.61 3.60 -5.15
CA MET A 260 3.29 3.39 -5.72
C MET A 260 3.13 1.97 -6.26
N ASP A 261 4.11 1.48 -7.03
CA ASP A 261 4.09 0.11 -7.55
C ASP A 261 4.18 -0.91 -6.42
N ALA A 262 5.07 -0.66 -5.45
CA ALA A 262 5.25 -1.55 -4.31
C ALA A 262 3.98 -1.68 -3.45
N ASP A 263 3.22 -0.57 -3.25
CA ASP A 263 1.96 -0.53 -2.49
C ASP A 263 0.89 -1.43 -3.15
N ALA A 264 0.67 -1.23 -4.46
CA ALA A 264 -0.26 -2.03 -5.23
C ALA A 264 0.13 -3.51 -5.32
N LEU A 265 1.43 -3.80 -5.56
CA LEU A 265 1.94 -5.16 -5.66
C LEU A 265 1.88 -5.90 -4.32
N ALA A 266 2.20 -5.25 -3.20
CA ALA A 266 2.09 -5.85 -1.88
C ALA A 266 0.65 -6.28 -1.58
N THR A 267 -0.33 -5.45 -1.93
CA THR A 267 -1.76 -5.77 -1.83
C THR A 267 -2.14 -6.93 -2.75
N ALA A 268 -1.72 -6.90 -4.02
CA ALA A 268 -1.98 -7.97 -4.97
C ALA A 268 -1.39 -9.32 -4.52
N CYS A 269 -0.21 -9.32 -3.94
CA CYS A 269 0.44 -10.53 -3.43
C CYS A 269 -0.43 -11.24 -2.38
N ILE A 270 -1.03 -10.49 -1.44
CA ILE A 270 -1.94 -11.06 -0.43
C ILE A 270 -3.15 -11.74 -1.10
N VAL A 271 -3.63 -11.20 -2.21
CA VAL A 271 -4.78 -11.78 -2.95
C VAL A 271 -4.37 -13.02 -3.74
N LEU A 272 -3.17 -13.03 -4.32
CA LEU A 272 -2.66 -14.10 -5.18
C LEU A 272 -2.21 -15.35 -4.42
N GLY A 273 -1.72 -15.19 -3.17
CA GLY A 273 -1.04 -16.24 -2.41
C GLY A 273 0.44 -16.39 -2.77
N SER A 274 1.18 -17.13 -1.95
CA SER A 274 2.65 -17.16 -1.96
C SER A 274 3.26 -17.58 -3.31
N GLU A 275 2.78 -18.65 -3.92
CA GLU A 275 3.35 -19.20 -5.15
C GLU A 275 3.25 -18.21 -6.31
N LYS A 276 2.02 -17.73 -6.60
CA LYS A 276 1.77 -16.77 -7.69
C LYS A 276 2.42 -15.42 -7.43
N ALA A 277 2.42 -14.96 -6.17
CA ALA A 277 3.04 -13.72 -5.77
C ALA A 277 4.56 -13.73 -5.98
N LEU A 278 5.26 -14.81 -5.58
CA LEU A 278 6.69 -14.94 -5.79
C LEU A 278 7.04 -15.05 -7.27
N GLN A 279 6.26 -15.78 -8.06
CA GLN A 279 6.44 -15.85 -9.51
C GLN A 279 6.27 -14.48 -10.16
N LEU A 280 5.14 -13.79 -9.90
CA LEU A 280 4.84 -12.47 -10.44
C LEU A 280 5.96 -11.46 -10.15
N THR A 281 6.38 -11.38 -8.90
CA THR A 281 7.40 -10.43 -8.46
C THR A 281 8.77 -10.76 -9.03
N GLN A 282 9.13 -12.05 -9.13
CA GLN A 282 10.38 -12.50 -9.76
C GLN A 282 10.42 -12.14 -11.25
N GLU A 283 9.36 -12.42 -12.00
CA GLU A 283 9.28 -12.16 -13.44
C GLU A 283 9.30 -10.67 -13.79
N ASN A 284 8.83 -9.81 -12.87
CA ASN A 284 8.74 -8.37 -13.08
C ASN A 284 9.83 -7.56 -12.36
N GLY A 285 10.85 -8.22 -11.79
CA GLY A 285 12.03 -7.54 -11.27
C GLY A 285 11.87 -6.94 -9.87
N TYR A 286 10.85 -7.32 -9.08
CA TYR A 286 10.62 -6.82 -7.73
C TYR A 286 11.15 -7.78 -6.67
N PRO A 287 12.16 -7.40 -5.86
CA PRO A 287 12.53 -8.16 -4.67
C PRO A 287 11.34 -8.28 -3.73
N ALA A 288 10.99 -9.51 -3.35
CA ALA A 288 9.79 -9.80 -2.58
C ALA A 288 10.02 -10.82 -1.48
N LEU A 289 9.46 -10.54 -0.29
CA LEU A 289 9.44 -11.41 0.87
C LEU A 289 7.98 -11.61 1.31
N MET A 290 7.60 -12.86 1.51
CA MET A 290 6.28 -13.28 1.95
C MET A 290 6.38 -13.95 3.31
N ILE A 291 5.46 -13.66 4.21
CA ILE A 291 5.28 -14.39 5.47
C ILE A 291 3.96 -15.11 5.39
N LEU A 292 4.01 -16.44 5.55
CA LEU A 292 2.82 -17.29 5.56
C LEU A 292 2.11 -17.19 6.90
N ARG A 293 0.86 -17.63 6.95
CA ARG A 293 0.05 -17.66 8.20
C ARG A 293 0.59 -18.62 9.26
N ASP A 294 1.46 -19.55 8.88
CA ASP A 294 2.17 -20.46 9.80
C ASP A 294 3.54 -19.91 10.26
N GLY A 295 3.86 -18.66 9.91
CA GLY A 295 5.13 -18.00 10.23
C GLY A 295 6.28 -18.32 9.27
N THR A 296 6.09 -19.19 8.26
CA THR A 296 7.12 -19.49 7.27
C THR A 296 7.46 -18.26 6.45
N VAL A 297 8.76 -17.98 6.28
CA VAL A 297 9.27 -16.88 5.46
C VAL A 297 9.72 -17.42 4.10
N MET A 298 9.15 -16.87 3.03
CA MET A 298 9.50 -17.18 1.65
C MET A 298 10.02 -15.93 0.94
N MET A 299 10.97 -16.10 0.02
CA MET A 299 11.55 -14.99 -0.74
C MET A 299 11.82 -15.42 -2.17
N ASN A 300 11.66 -14.49 -3.11
CA ASN A 300 12.15 -14.70 -4.46
C ASN A 300 13.68 -14.52 -4.53
N ASP A 301 14.29 -14.89 -5.65
CA ASP A 301 15.75 -14.85 -5.79
C ASP A 301 16.31 -13.43 -5.80
N LEU A 302 15.50 -12.45 -6.22
CA LEU A 302 15.86 -11.04 -6.18
C LEU A 302 16.02 -10.55 -4.74
N MET A 303 15.10 -10.93 -3.83
CA MET A 303 15.18 -10.57 -2.41
C MET A 303 16.37 -11.25 -1.72
N LYS A 304 16.67 -12.51 -2.05
CA LYS A 304 17.85 -13.21 -1.53
C LYS A 304 19.16 -12.50 -1.93
N GLN A 305 19.23 -12.01 -3.17
CA GLN A 305 20.38 -11.23 -3.67
C GLN A 305 20.43 -9.82 -3.05
N TRP A 306 19.28 -9.23 -2.72
CA TRP A 306 19.21 -7.92 -2.11
C TRP A 306 19.85 -7.88 -0.71
N GLY A 307 19.71 -8.94 0.06
CA GLY A 307 20.35 -9.07 1.37
C GLY A 307 19.39 -8.90 2.55
N TYR A 308 18.39 -9.76 2.61
CA TYR A 308 17.59 -9.93 3.83
C TYR A 308 18.41 -10.57 4.95
N THR A 309 18.35 -10.00 6.15
CA THR A 309 18.97 -10.57 7.35
C THR A 309 17.87 -11.02 8.30
N SER A 310 17.76 -12.32 8.58
CA SER A 310 16.88 -12.85 9.62
C SER A 310 17.38 -12.42 11.01
N LEU A 311 16.44 -12.11 11.89
CA LEU A 311 16.69 -11.79 13.30
C LEU A 311 16.22 -12.90 14.25
N ARG A 312 15.65 -13.97 13.70
CA ARG A 312 15.21 -15.18 14.42
C ARG A 312 15.90 -16.43 13.89
#